data_5dbc284c60ead4622d934230cdb87db6
#
_entry.id   5dbc284c60ead4622d934230cdb87db6
#
_cell.length_a   1.000
_cell.length_b   1.000
_cell.length_c   1.000
_cell.angle_alpha   90.00
_cell.angle_beta   90.00
_cell.angle_gamma   90.00
#
_symmetry.space_group_name_H-M   'P 1'
#
loop_
_entity.id
_entity.type
_entity.pdbx_description
1 polymer ?
#
loop_
_entity_poly.entity_id
_entity_poly.type
_entity_poly.pdbx_seq_one_letter_code
_entity_poly.pdbx_strand_id
1 'polypeptide(L)'
;MSVFDEQPPIINVSAFSKWLKENYSFFKLKDIKLSRLNSERDINLLIKEKSAKKYVVKISNPKESIVQLEYQDLLIKHLRFNRQLKQIYPKILHNKILFYQDSKQRRCAVRILTYIDGDMYAKSKNTDHTEQSLGRLLALQSTQLQSFIKNQAIRKFEWNPSDIRWTEKFINLFIGNNKNIIKNSIDEHEKFVFKNIKNLKHAVTHGDPNDYNIVVKKEKIIGFIDFGDSIY
;
A
#
# COMPACT_ATOMS: atom_id res chain seq x y z
N MET A 1 7.93 17.20 9.45
CA MET A 1 6.60 16.62 9.67
C MET A 1 6.46 15.42 8.74
N SER A 2 6.16 14.26 9.30
CA SER A 2 5.95 13.00 8.60
C SER A 2 4.54 12.98 8.00
N VAL A 3 4.29 12.06 7.05
CA VAL A 3 2.93 11.74 6.58
C VAL A 3 2.02 11.24 7.71
N PHE A 4 2.61 10.77 8.82
CA PHE A 4 1.88 10.33 10.02
C PHE A 4 1.35 11.49 10.87
N ASP A 5 1.92 12.69 10.73
CA ASP A 5 1.54 13.89 11.50
C ASP A 5 0.48 14.74 10.77
N GLU A 6 0.23 14.47 9.48
CA GLU A 6 -0.69 15.25 8.66
C GLU A 6 -2.05 14.56 8.54
N GLN A 7 -3.11 15.33 8.71
CA GLN A 7 -4.48 14.81 8.56
C GLN A 7 -4.75 14.34 7.13
N PRO A 8 -5.53 13.25 6.97
CA PRO A 8 -5.99 12.80 5.65
C PRO A 8 -6.64 13.93 4.84
N PRO A 9 -6.72 13.82 3.51
CA PRO A 9 -7.43 14.77 2.66
C PRO A 9 -8.89 14.93 3.10
N ILE A 10 -9.42 16.15 2.99
CA ILE A 10 -10.85 16.44 3.25
C ILE A 10 -11.51 16.75 1.93
N ILE A 11 -12.37 15.87 1.44
CA ILE A 11 -13.00 16.01 0.15
C ILE A 11 -14.53 16.14 0.23
N ASN A 12 -15.09 16.98 -0.63
CA ASN A 12 -16.49 16.90 -1.02
C ASN A 12 -16.61 15.92 -2.20
N VAL A 13 -17.33 14.81 -2.00
CA VAL A 13 -17.41 13.73 -3.00
C VAL A 13 -18.04 14.20 -4.31
N SER A 14 -19.03 15.08 -4.27
CA SER A 14 -19.68 15.62 -5.47
C SER A 14 -18.73 16.50 -6.28
N ALA A 15 -18.04 17.43 -5.62
CA ALA A 15 -17.03 18.29 -6.24
C ALA A 15 -15.87 17.46 -6.83
N PHE A 16 -15.42 16.45 -6.09
CA PHE A 16 -14.38 15.54 -6.56
C PHE A 16 -14.84 14.72 -7.77
N SER A 17 -16.09 14.25 -7.79
CA SER A 17 -16.66 13.52 -8.93
C SER A 17 -16.67 14.38 -10.21
N LYS A 18 -17.01 15.67 -10.08
CA LYS A 18 -16.94 16.63 -11.20
C LYS A 18 -15.49 16.78 -11.67
N TRP A 19 -14.58 17.10 -10.76
CA TRP A 19 -13.15 17.23 -11.06
C TRP A 19 -12.58 15.96 -11.74
N LEU A 20 -12.95 14.76 -11.28
CA LEU A 20 -12.51 13.50 -11.85
C LEU A 20 -12.92 13.36 -13.32
N LYS A 21 -14.16 13.72 -13.66
CA LYS A 21 -14.68 13.68 -15.04
C LYS A 21 -14.02 14.72 -15.94
N GLU A 22 -13.68 15.87 -15.41
CA GLU A 22 -13.01 16.95 -16.16
C GLU A 22 -11.54 16.61 -16.46
N ASN A 23 -10.85 15.95 -15.53
CA ASN A 23 -9.41 15.73 -15.62
C ASN A 23 -9.01 14.34 -16.18
N TYR A 24 -9.93 13.38 -16.17
CA TYR A 24 -9.69 12.05 -16.73
C TYR A 24 -10.72 11.76 -17.84
N SER A 25 -10.30 11.87 -19.09
CA SER A 25 -11.16 11.63 -20.27
C SER A 25 -11.85 10.27 -20.22
N PHE A 26 -11.22 9.28 -19.59
CA PHE A 26 -11.78 7.96 -19.36
C PHE A 26 -13.13 7.97 -18.62
N PHE A 27 -13.36 8.95 -17.72
CA PHE A 27 -14.60 9.07 -16.95
C PHE A 27 -15.55 10.16 -17.47
N LYS A 28 -15.16 10.96 -18.49
CA LYS A 28 -15.88 12.16 -18.94
C LYS A 28 -17.36 11.90 -19.26
N LEU A 29 -17.67 10.80 -19.95
CA LEU A 29 -19.02 10.46 -20.40
C LEU A 29 -19.63 9.29 -19.63
N LYS A 30 -19.02 8.87 -18.49
CA LYS A 30 -19.48 7.71 -17.76
C LYS A 30 -20.38 8.09 -16.60
N ASP A 31 -21.42 7.31 -16.42
CA ASP A 31 -22.22 7.32 -15.19
C ASP A 31 -21.46 6.51 -14.13
N ILE A 32 -20.93 7.22 -13.12
CA ILE A 32 -20.11 6.66 -12.06
C ILE A 32 -20.69 6.99 -10.69
N LYS A 33 -20.67 5.99 -9.81
CA LYS A 33 -20.98 6.14 -8.39
C LYS A 33 -19.71 6.00 -7.56
N LEU A 34 -19.49 6.94 -6.66
CA LEU A 34 -18.37 6.95 -5.73
C LEU A 34 -18.82 6.48 -4.34
N SER A 35 -18.02 5.62 -3.70
CA SER A 35 -18.19 5.26 -2.29
C SER A 35 -16.83 5.15 -1.60
N ARG A 36 -16.76 5.49 -0.31
CA ARG A 36 -15.50 5.42 0.46
C ARG A 36 -15.09 3.95 0.70
N LEU A 37 -13.80 3.73 0.65
CA LEU A 37 -13.11 2.55 1.16
C LEU A 37 -12.33 2.94 2.43
N ASN A 38 -12.00 1.96 3.27
CA ASN A 38 -11.17 2.20 4.45
C ASN A 38 -9.78 2.66 4.02
N SER A 39 -9.26 3.62 4.75
CA SER A 39 -7.90 4.15 4.60
C SER A 39 -7.56 4.98 5.83
N GLU A 40 -6.32 4.90 6.29
CA GLU A 40 -5.85 5.62 7.48
C GLU A 40 -5.33 7.01 7.13
N ARG A 41 -4.41 7.10 6.17
CA ARG A 41 -3.67 8.33 5.81
C ARG A 41 -4.19 9.01 4.55
N ASP A 42 -4.78 8.24 3.65
CA ASP A 42 -5.28 8.67 2.34
C ASP A 42 -6.81 8.72 2.33
N ILE A 43 -7.40 9.14 1.24
CA ILE A 43 -8.78 8.81 0.90
C ILE A 43 -8.79 7.87 -0.28
N ASN A 44 -9.37 6.69 -0.06
CA ASN A 44 -9.63 5.73 -1.12
C ASN A 44 -11.12 5.72 -1.48
N LEU A 45 -11.42 5.83 -2.77
CA LEU A 45 -12.79 5.76 -3.27
C LEU A 45 -12.93 4.61 -4.25
N LEU A 46 -13.97 3.81 -4.05
CA LEU A 46 -14.44 2.87 -5.05
C LEU A 46 -15.29 3.62 -6.08
N ILE A 47 -14.91 3.51 -7.35
CA ILE A 47 -15.73 3.91 -8.49
C ILE A 47 -16.44 2.68 -9.02
N LYS A 48 -17.77 2.77 -9.13
CA LYS A 48 -18.60 1.79 -9.86
C LYS A 48 -19.20 2.47 -11.08
N GLU A 49 -18.93 1.91 -12.26
CA GLU A 49 -19.63 2.31 -13.48
C GLU A 49 -20.98 1.58 -13.61
N LYS A 50 -21.90 2.14 -14.35
CA LYS A 50 -23.17 1.48 -14.72
C LYS A 50 -22.94 0.16 -15.45
N SER A 51 -21.84 0.02 -16.20
CA SER A 51 -21.36 -1.22 -16.85
C SER A 51 -20.78 -2.26 -15.89
N ALA A 52 -20.94 -2.09 -14.57
CA ALA A 52 -20.40 -2.94 -13.50
C ALA A 52 -18.87 -2.94 -13.37
N LYS A 53 -18.13 -2.18 -14.17
CA LYS A 53 -16.68 -2.01 -13.99
C LYS A 53 -16.40 -1.23 -12.72
N LYS A 54 -15.32 -1.65 -12.02
CA LYS A 54 -14.93 -1.07 -10.74
C LYS A 54 -13.47 -0.59 -10.78
N TYR A 55 -13.22 0.54 -10.10
CA TYR A 55 -11.87 1.12 -9.98
C TYR A 55 -11.66 1.66 -8.57
N VAL A 56 -10.40 1.85 -8.22
CA VAL A 56 -10.00 2.56 -7.00
C VAL A 56 -9.37 3.88 -7.40
N VAL A 57 -9.84 4.98 -6.80
CA VAL A 57 -9.13 6.25 -6.79
C VAL A 57 -8.49 6.41 -5.43
N LYS A 58 -7.18 6.61 -5.42
CA LYS A 58 -6.40 6.97 -4.22
C LYS A 58 -6.10 8.46 -4.26
N ILE A 59 -6.55 9.19 -3.26
CA ILE A 59 -6.24 10.60 -3.03
C ILE A 59 -5.26 10.63 -1.86
N SER A 60 -4.00 10.81 -2.17
CA SER A 60 -2.92 10.66 -1.19
C SER A 60 -2.87 11.83 -0.21
N ASN A 61 -2.35 11.55 0.99
CA ASN A 61 -2.04 12.56 1.98
C ASN A 61 -1.25 13.72 1.34
N PRO A 62 -1.52 15.00 1.71
CA PRO A 62 -0.81 16.16 1.14
C PRO A 62 0.72 16.12 1.32
N LYS A 63 1.20 15.39 2.34
CA LYS A 63 2.64 15.22 2.63
C LYS A 63 3.27 14.01 1.93
N GLU A 64 2.46 13.22 1.19
CA GLU A 64 3.02 12.06 0.49
C GLU A 64 3.95 12.49 -0.64
N SER A 65 5.09 11.83 -0.73
CA SER A 65 6.09 12.12 -1.74
C SER A 65 5.65 11.61 -3.12
N ILE A 66 5.64 12.50 -4.12
CA ILE A 66 5.35 12.12 -5.51
C ILE A 66 6.33 11.06 -6.01
N VAL A 67 7.59 11.19 -5.65
CA VAL A 67 8.64 10.21 -6.00
C VAL A 67 8.31 8.82 -5.44
N GLN A 68 7.76 8.75 -4.22
CA GLN A 68 7.30 7.48 -3.63
C GLN A 68 6.04 6.92 -4.31
N LEU A 69 5.11 7.78 -4.72
CA LEU A 69 3.92 7.36 -5.46
C LEU A 69 4.27 6.82 -6.86
N GLU A 70 5.18 7.48 -7.56
CA GLU A 70 5.71 7.01 -8.85
C GLU A 70 6.51 5.71 -8.71
N TYR A 71 7.27 5.57 -7.64
CA TYR A 71 7.95 4.33 -7.30
C TYR A 71 6.97 3.17 -7.09
N GLN A 72 5.89 3.37 -6.32
CA GLN A 72 4.85 2.36 -6.12
C GLN A 72 4.20 1.95 -7.45
N ASP A 73 3.95 2.90 -8.36
CA ASP A 73 3.39 2.63 -9.68
C ASP A 73 4.36 1.80 -10.54
N LEU A 74 5.65 2.11 -10.50
CA LEU A 74 6.69 1.34 -11.22
C LEU A 74 6.80 -0.08 -10.66
N LEU A 75 6.73 -0.25 -9.34
CA LEU A 75 6.78 -1.54 -8.67
C LEU A 75 5.60 -2.42 -9.08
N ILE A 76 4.38 -1.88 -9.04
CA ILE A 76 3.18 -2.58 -9.50
C ILE A 76 3.31 -2.98 -10.98
N LYS A 77 3.78 -2.09 -11.84
CA LYS A 77 4.02 -2.38 -13.26
C LYS A 77 5.04 -3.51 -13.42
N HIS A 78 6.15 -3.48 -12.66
CA HIS A 78 7.18 -4.52 -12.69
C HIS A 78 6.63 -5.89 -12.29
N LEU A 79 5.88 -5.99 -11.21
CA LEU A 79 5.22 -7.23 -10.79
C LEU A 79 4.27 -7.78 -11.86
N ARG A 80 3.57 -6.91 -12.58
CA ARG A 80 2.64 -7.28 -13.65
C ARG A 80 3.30 -7.77 -14.95
N PHE A 81 4.61 -7.63 -15.13
CA PHE A 81 5.34 -8.26 -16.25
C PHE A 81 5.38 -9.78 -16.13
N ASN A 82 5.38 -10.31 -14.91
CA ASN A 82 5.26 -11.75 -14.70
C ASN A 82 3.85 -12.23 -15.03
N ARG A 83 3.73 -13.24 -15.91
CA ARG A 83 2.44 -13.76 -16.37
C ARG A 83 1.56 -14.31 -15.23
N GLN A 84 2.18 -14.98 -14.24
CA GLN A 84 1.45 -15.55 -13.09
C GLN A 84 0.99 -14.46 -12.11
N LEU A 85 1.70 -13.34 -12.02
CA LEU A 85 1.41 -12.23 -11.13
C LEU A 85 0.54 -11.14 -11.76
N LYS A 86 0.44 -11.10 -13.09
CA LYS A 86 -0.23 -10.02 -13.83
C LYS A 86 -1.66 -9.73 -13.36
N GLN A 87 -2.41 -10.76 -12.98
CA GLN A 87 -3.80 -10.62 -12.53
C GLN A 87 -3.93 -10.41 -11.01
N ILE A 88 -2.84 -10.64 -10.26
CA ILE A 88 -2.79 -10.51 -8.81
C ILE A 88 -2.65 -9.03 -8.38
N TYR A 89 -2.08 -8.19 -9.23
CA TYR A 89 -1.85 -6.77 -8.94
C TYR A 89 -2.79 -5.87 -9.72
N PRO A 90 -3.27 -4.75 -9.12
CA PRO A 90 -4.10 -3.79 -9.83
C PRO A 90 -3.37 -3.22 -11.05
N LYS A 91 -4.11 -2.87 -12.09
CA LYS A 91 -3.56 -2.15 -13.25
C LYS A 91 -3.62 -0.64 -12.95
N ILE A 92 -2.52 0.07 -13.19
CA ILE A 92 -2.49 1.53 -13.18
C ILE A 92 -3.23 2.05 -14.41
N LEU A 93 -4.16 2.97 -14.22
CA LEU A 93 -5.02 3.51 -15.28
C LEU A 93 -4.72 4.96 -15.64
N HIS A 94 -3.98 5.67 -14.81
CA HIS A 94 -3.52 7.03 -15.12
C HIS A 94 -2.19 7.00 -15.87
N ASN A 95 -1.99 7.96 -16.76
CA ASN A 95 -0.70 8.15 -17.46
C ASN A 95 0.28 8.97 -16.63
N LYS A 96 -0.24 9.94 -15.86
CA LYS A 96 0.50 10.79 -14.94
C LYS A 96 -0.32 11.00 -13.67
N ILE A 97 0.35 11.27 -12.57
CA ILE A 97 -0.27 11.66 -11.31
C ILE A 97 -0.80 13.08 -11.46
N LEU A 98 -2.10 13.28 -11.25
CA LEU A 98 -2.74 14.59 -11.20
C LEU A 98 -2.93 15.02 -9.75
N PHE A 99 -3.29 16.29 -9.56
CA PHE A 99 -3.44 16.86 -8.23
C PHE A 99 -4.83 17.47 -8.06
N TYR A 100 -5.44 17.13 -6.94
CA TYR A 100 -6.69 17.72 -6.47
C TYR A 100 -6.41 18.62 -5.27
N GLN A 101 -7.04 19.78 -5.21
CA GLN A 101 -7.04 20.61 -4.00
C GLN A 101 -8.21 20.20 -3.11
N ASP A 102 -7.88 19.78 -1.90
CA ASP A 102 -8.89 19.38 -0.91
C ASP A 102 -9.64 20.59 -0.33
N SER A 103 -10.60 20.37 0.56
CA SER A 103 -11.39 21.45 1.17
C SER A 103 -10.56 22.46 1.99
N LYS A 104 -9.33 22.10 2.37
CA LYS A 104 -8.36 23.00 3.02
C LYS A 104 -7.34 23.58 2.04
N GLN A 105 -7.59 23.52 0.73
CA GLN A 105 -6.69 23.96 -0.34
C GLN A 105 -5.32 23.27 -0.33
N ARG A 106 -5.21 22.08 0.27
CA ARG A 106 -3.99 21.28 0.26
C ARG A 106 -3.92 20.46 -1.04
N ARG A 107 -2.73 20.39 -1.61
CA ARG A 107 -2.46 19.68 -2.86
C ARG A 107 -2.30 18.18 -2.62
N CYS A 108 -3.23 17.37 -3.08
CA CYS A 108 -3.29 15.92 -2.90
C CYS A 108 -3.10 15.22 -4.25
N ALA A 109 -2.19 14.25 -4.31
CA ALA A 109 -1.96 13.46 -5.51
C ALA A 109 -3.12 12.47 -5.74
N VAL A 110 -3.51 12.29 -7.00
CA VAL A 110 -4.61 11.39 -7.37
C VAL A 110 -4.10 10.31 -8.31
N ARG A 111 -4.32 9.04 -7.92
CA ARG A 111 -3.99 7.86 -8.70
C ARG A 111 -5.22 6.99 -8.93
N ILE A 112 -5.29 6.33 -10.08
CA ILE A 112 -6.44 5.49 -10.46
C ILE A 112 -5.93 4.10 -10.82
N LEU A 113 -6.52 3.08 -10.17
CA LEU A 113 -6.18 1.68 -10.34
C LEU A 113 -7.45 0.86 -10.62
N THR A 114 -7.28 -0.32 -11.22
CA THR A 114 -8.38 -1.30 -11.27
C THR A 114 -8.70 -1.81 -9.87
N TYR A 115 -9.98 -2.06 -9.61
CA TYR A 115 -10.42 -2.72 -8.38
C TYR A 115 -10.26 -4.24 -8.51
N ILE A 116 -9.79 -4.91 -7.48
CA ILE A 116 -9.74 -6.36 -7.39
C ILE A 116 -10.98 -6.82 -6.60
N ASP A 117 -11.87 -7.55 -7.26
CA ASP A 117 -13.20 -7.87 -6.74
C ASP A 117 -13.22 -9.19 -5.97
N GLY A 118 -13.04 -9.12 -4.66
CA GLY A 118 -13.04 -10.24 -3.72
C GLY A 118 -13.18 -9.75 -2.28
N ASP A 119 -13.07 -10.66 -1.35
CA ASP A 119 -13.10 -10.41 0.09
C ASP A 119 -11.68 -10.19 0.62
N MET A 120 -11.53 -9.40 1.67
CA MET A 120 -10.27 -9.30 2.38
C MET A 120 -9.94 -10.63 3.08
N TYR A 121 -8.67 -11.02 3.09
CA TYR A 121 -8.22 -12.25 3.74
C TYR A 121 -8.68 -12.31 5.20
N ALA A 122 -8.64 -11.18 5.93
CA ALA A 122 -9.15 -11.05 7.29
C ALA A 122 -10.63 -11.44 7.46
N LYS A 123 -11.41 -11.44 6.38
CA LYS A 123 -12.86 -11.74 6.38
C LYS A 123 -13.19 -13.03 5.64
N SER A 124 -12.18 -13.69 5.09
CA SER A 124 -12.36 -14.93 4.34
C SER A 124 -12.22 -16.15 5.25
N LYS A 125 -12.83 -17.27 4.82
CA LYS A 125 -12.51 -18.57 5.43
C LYS A 125 -11.15 -19.01 4.92
N ASN A 126 -10.18 -19.09 5.80
CA ASN A 126 -8.85 -19.55 5.47
C ASN A 126 -8.81 -21.09 5.53
N THR A 127 -8.33 -21.68 4.45
CA THR A 127 -8.15 -23.13 4.32
C THR A 127 -6.69 -23.41 3.97
N ASP A 128 -6.21 -24.62 4.16
CA ASP A 128 -4.85 -25.03 3.75
C ASP A 128 -4.57 -24.67 2.29
N HIS A 129 -5.57 -24.76 1.42
CA HIS A 129 -5.44 -24.36 0.02
C HIS A 129 -5.22 -22.86 -0.14
N THR A 130 -5.92 -22.03 0.66
CA THR A 130 -5.73 -20.56 0.66
C THR A 130 -4.32 -20.21 1.15
N GLU A 131 -3.85 -20.85 2.22
CA GLU A 131 -2.53 -20.61 2.80
C GLU A 131 -1.40 -21.05 1.88
N GLN A 132 -1.52 -22.21 1.25
CA GLN A 132 -0.57 -22.66 0.22
C GLN A 132 -0.52 -21.72 -0.98
N SER A 133 -1.70 -21.24 -1.43
CA SER A 133 -1.80 -20.24 -2.49
C SER A 133 -1.09 -18.94 -2.12
N LEU A 134 -1.26 -18.47 -0.86
CA LEU A 134 -0.60 -17.29 -0.33
C LEU A 134 0.92 -17.48 -0.32
N GLY A 135 1.42 -18.55 0.26
CA GLY A 135 2.86 -18.85 0.32
C GLY A 135 3.51 -18.89 -1.06
N ARG A 136 2.84 -19.54 -2.02
CA ARG A 136 3.30 -19.60 -3.41
C ARG A 136 3.39 -18.22 -4.07
N LEU A 137 2.38 -17.40 -3.89
CA LEU A 137 2.34 -16.05 -4.50
C LEU A 137 3.35 -15.10 -3.84
N LEU A 138 3.54 -15.18 -2.54
CA LEU A 138 4.59 -14.42 -1.83
C LEU A 138 5.99 -14.83 -2.31
N ALA A 139 6.24 -16.11 -2.53
CA ALA A 139 7.50 -16.58 -3.09
C ALA A 139 7.75 -16.07 -4.51
N LEU A 140 6.72 -16.11 -5.38
CA LEU A 140 6.80 -15.56 -6.73
C LEU A 140 7.01 -14.05 -6.72
N GLN A 141 6.31 -13.31 -5.85
CA GLN A 141 6.52 -11.88 -5.66
C GLN A 141 7.95 -11.57 -5.24
N SER A 142 8.45 -12.25 -4.21
CA SER A 142 9.81 -12.06 -3.70
C SER A 142 10.86 -12.35 -4.79
N THR A 143 10.67 -13.39 -5.58
CA THR A 143 11.56 -13.73 -6.70
C THR A 143 11.53 -12.63 -7.77
N GLN A 144 10.35 -12.15 -8.15
CA GLN A 144 10.21 -11.08 -9.14
C GLN A 144 10.84 -9.77 -8.67
N LEU A 145 10.70 -9.44 -7.38
CA LEU A 145 11.22 -8.21 -6.79
C LEU A 145 12.75 -8.19 -6.65
N GLN A 146 13.46 -9.35 -6.73
CA GLN A 146 14.92 -9.38 -6.73
C GLN A 146 15.54 -8.60 -7.91
N SER A 147 14.85 -8.53 -9.05
CA SER A 147 15.28 -7.77 -10.22
C SER A 147 14.80 -6.32 -10.23
N PHE A 148 14.00 -5.91 -9.25
CA PHE A 148 13.47 -4.55 -9.15
C PHE A 148 14.35 -3.70 -8.23
N ILE A 149 15.31 -2.99 -8.80
CA ILE A 149 16.23 -2.12 -8.06
C ILE A 149 15.89 -0.67 -8.37
N LYS A 150 15.49 0.08 -7.35
CA LYS A 150 15.20 1.51 -7.42
C LYS A 150 15.68 2.22 -6.16
N ASN A 151 16.40 3.32 -6.34
CA ASN A 151 16.93 4.10 -5.23
C ASN A 151 15.83 4.63 -4.29
N GLN A 152 14.63 4.85 -4.80
CA GLN A 152 13.47 5.30 -4.03
C GLN A 152 13.00 4.26 -3.00
N ALA A 153 13.34 2.99 -3.16
CA ALA A 153 13.07 1.94 -2.17
C ALA A 153 13.97 2.06 -0.94
N ILE A 154 15.14 2.70 -1.08
CA ILE A 154 16.09 2.92 0.00
C ILE A 154 15.69 4.22 0.72
N ARG A 155 14.87 4.08 1.76
CA ARG A 155 14.37 5.21 2.54
C ARG A 155 14.40 4.91 4.04
N LYS A 156 14.51 5.94 4.84
CA LYS A 156 14.24 5.84 6.27
C LYS A 156 12.72 5.77 6.47
N PHE A 157 12.28 4.71 7.11
CA PHE A 157 10.86 4.43 7.27
C PHE A 157 10.62 3.73 8.61
N GLU A 158 9.76 4.28 9.45
CA GLU A 158 9.56 3.84 10.83
C GLU A 158 8.99 2.41 10.91
N TRP A 159 8.17 1.98 9.94
CA TRP A 159 7.65 0.62 9.87
C TRP A 159 8.63 -0.41 9.28
N ASN A 160 9.89 -0.02 9.04
CA ASN A 160 10.92 -0.96 8.61
C ASN A 160 11.36 -1.85 9.77
N PRO A 161 11.04 -3.16 9.76
CA PRO A 161 11.38 -4.07 10.86
C PRO A 161 12.88 -4.35 10.98
N SER A 162 13.70 -3.93 10.01
CA SER A 162 15.15 -4.07 10.08
C SER A 162 15.80 -3.09 11.04
N ASP A 163 15.13 -2.00 11.42
CA ASP A 163 15.61 -1.01 12.39
C ASP A 163 14.49 -0.50 13.28
N ILE A 164 14.32 -1.13 14.43
CA ILE A 164 13.32 -0.75 15.44
C ILE A 164 13.86 0.18 16.53
N ARG A 165 15.13 0.62 16.46
CA ARG A 165 15.77 1.44 17.52
C ARG A 165 15.07 2.76 17.77
N TRP A 166 14.36 3.31 16.78
CA TRP A 166 13.57 4.51 16.93
C TRP A 166 12.46 4.39 18.00
N THR A 167 12.05 3.16 18.36
CA THR A 167 11.03 2.89 19.38
C THR A 167 11.58 3.09 20.81
N GLU A 168 12.90 3.08 21.01
CA GLU A 168 13.53 3.21 22.31
C GLU A 168 13.11 4.51 23.03
N LYS A 169 12.93 5.61 22.30
CA LYS A 169 12.45 6.89 22.85
C LYS A 169 11.07 6.80 23.52
N PHE A 170 10.29 5.78 23.21
CA PHE A 170 8.95 5.57 23.75
C PHE A 170 8.89 4.55 24.91
N ILE A 171 10.02 3.97 25.30
CA ILE A 171 10.07 2.89 26.30
C ILE A 171 9.51 3.33 27.66
N ASN A 172 9.58 4.62 27.98
CA ASN A 172 9.07 5.20 29.22
C ASN A 172 7.53 5.34 29.26
N LEU A 173 6.84 5.07 28.15
CA LEU A 173 5.38 4.93 28.10
C LEU A 173 4.92 3.63 28.76
N PHE A 174 5.81 2.67 28.97
CA PHE A 174 5.53 1.37 29.58
C PHE A 174 6.12 1.30 30.99
N ILE A 175 5.47 0.53 31.86
CA ILE A 175 5.85 0.35 33.26
C ILE A 175 6.02 -1.14 33.58
N GLY A 176 6.74 -1.42 34.67
CA GLY A 176 6.89 -2.80 35.21
C GLY A 176 7.45 -3.77 34.19
N ASN A 177 6.90 -4.99 34.17
CA ASN A 177 7.38 -6.09 33.35
C ASN A 177 7.30 -5.79 31.84
N ASN A 178 6.28 -5.08 31.39
CA ASN A 178 6.11 -4.73 29.98
C ASN A 178 7.28 -3.87 29.47
N LYS A 179 7.78 -2.93 30.30
CA LYS A 179 8.95 -2.13 29.95
C LYS A 179 10.20 -3.00 29.76
N ASN A 180 10.39 -3.99 30.63
CA ASN A 180 11.54 -4.90 30.54
C ASN A 180 11.46 -5.79 29.29
N ILE A 181 10.27 -6.33 28.97
CA ILE A 181 10.06 -7.15 27.76
C ILE A 181 10.40 -6.33 26.51
N ILE A 182 9.89 -5.12 26.39
CA ILE A 182 10.14 -4.26 25.22
C ILE A 182 11.63 -3.91 25.12
N LYS A 183 12.27 -3.55 26.25
CA LYS A 183 13.70 -3.23 26.27
C LYS A 183 14.53 -4.44 25.80
N ASN A 184 14.28 -5.60 26.37
CA ASN A 184 14.98 -6.83 25.98
C ASN A 184 14.79 -7.14 24.49
N SER A 185 13.57 -6.96 23.95
CA SER A 185 13.31 -7.16 22.52
C SER A 185 14.09 -6.21 21.64
N ILE A 186 14.24 -4.93 22.04
CA ILE A 186 15.07 -3.95 21.32
C ILE A 186 16.54 -4.35 21.36
N ASP A 187 17.07 -4.73 22.54
CA ASP A 187 18.45 -5.16 22.74
C ASP A 187 18.79 -6.42 21.92
N GLU A 188 17.88 -7.40 21.90
CA GLU A 188 18.01 -8.61 21.08
C GLU A 188 17.98 -8.30 19.59
N HIS A 189 17.06 -7.44 19.14
CA HIS A 189 17.00 -7.01 17.76
C HIS A 189 18.30 -6.31 17.33
N GLU A 190 18.83 -5.42 18.15
CA GLU A 190 20.13 -4.77 17.84
C GLU A 190 21.25 -5.80 17.74
N LYS A 191 21.31 -6.74 18.66
CA LYS A 191 22.35 -7.77 18.72
C LYS A 191 22.29 -8.74 17.53
N PHE A 192 21.11 -9.26 17.21
CA PHE A 192 20.95 -10.37 16.27
C PHE A 192 20.51 -9.94 14.88
N VAL A 193 19.74 -8.85 14.75
CA VAL A 193 19.22 -8.37 13.47
C VAL A 193 20.05 -7.22 12.95
N PHE A 194 20.03 -6.09 13.63
CA PHE A 194 20.61 -4.84 13.11
C PHE A 194 22.10 -4.97 12.76
N LYS A 195 22.90 -5.59 13.64
CA LYS A 195 24.35 -5.77 13.40
C LYS A 195 24.65 -6.73 12.24
N ASN A 196 23.72 -7.62 11.93
CA ASN A 196 23.92 -8.66 10.92
C ASN A 196 23.13 -8.41 9.62
N ILE A 197 22.24 -7.42 9.58
CA ILE A 197 21.34 -7.18 8.44
C ILE A 197 22.08 -7.06 7.10
N LYS A 198 23.24 -6.40 7.08
CA LYS A 198 24.09 -6.24 5.88
C LYS A 198 24.61 -7.55 5.30
N ASN A 199 24.61 -8.64 6.09
CA ASN A 199 25.06 -9.96 5.66
C ASN A 199 23.91 -10.79 5.07
N LEU A 200 22.68 -10.31 5.17
CA LEU A 200 21.50 -10.95 4.61
C LEU A 200 21.33 -10.58 3.14
N LYS A 201 20.60 -11.39 2.40
CA LYS A 201 20.20 -11.05 1.03
C LYS A 201 19.14 -9.95 1.07
N HIS A 202 19.38 -8.89 0.34
CA HIS A 202 18.47 -7.76 0.25
C HIS A 202 17.65 -7.81 -1.05
N ALA A 203 16.39 -7.40 -0.96
CA ALA A 203 15.52 -7.17 -2.11
C ALA A 203 14.42 -6.19 -1.72
N VAL A 204 13.78 -5.58 -2.72
CA VAL A 204 12.56 -4.83 -2.47
C VAL A 204 11.46 -5.77 -1.97
N THR A 205 10.76 -5.35 -0.93
CA THR A 205 9.63 -6.11 -0.33
C THR A 205 8.34 -5.32 -0.46
N HIS A 206 7.20 -5.99 -0.27
CA HIS A 206 5.89 -5.33 -0.17
C HIS A 206 5.83 -4.41 1.07
N GLY A 207 6.46 -4.84 2.14
CA GLY A 207 6.53 -4.15 3.43
C GLY A 207 5.36 -4.45 4.35
N ASP A 208 4.14 -4.58 3.82
CA ASP A 208 2.93 -4.82 4.62
C ASP A 208 1.91 -5.75 3.95
N PRO A 209 2.19 -7.05 3.80
CA PRO A 209 1.23 -8.02 3.26
C PRO A 209 0.28 -8.55 4.35
N ASN A 210 -0.36 -7.64 5.09
CA ASN A 210 -1.30 -7.98 6.15
C ASN A 210 -2.66 -8.46 5.59
N ASP A 211 -3.52 -8.98 6.45
CA ASP A 211 -4.82 -9.58 6.13
C ASP A 211 -5.79 -8.65 5.39
N TYR A 212 -5.62 -7.34 5.50
CA TYR A 212 -6.45 -6.33 4.82
C TYR A 212 -5.84 -5.86 3.49
N ASN A 213 -4.61 -6.30 3.19
CA ASN A 213 -3.93 -6.01 1.92
C ASN A 213 -3.93 -7.22 0.96
N ILE A 214 -4.59 -8.31 1.35
CA ILE A 214 -4.71 -9.53 0.58
C ILE A 214 -6.18 -9.76 0.21
N VAL A 215 -6.46 -10.01 -1.07
CA VAL A 215 -7.81 -10.22 -1.60
C VAL A 215 -8.00 -11.68 -2.00
N VAL A 216 -9.10 -12.27 -1.53
CA VAL A 216 -9.47 -13.68 -1.72
C VAL A 216 -10.77 -13.80 -2.50
N LYS A 217 -10.89 -14.82 -3.33
CA LYS A 217 -12.13 -15.21 -3.98
C LYS A 217 -12.16 -16.72 -4.19
N LYS A 218 -13.20 -17.39 -3.71
CA LYS A 218 -13.34 -18.85 -3.82
C LYS A 218 -12.07 -19.58 -3.33
N GLU A 219 -11.63 -19.26 -2.11
CA GLU A 219 -10.46 -19.86 -1.44
C GLU A 219 -9.12 -19.70 -2.18
N LYS A 220 -9.04 -18.76 -3.14
CA LYS A 220 -7.80 -18.45 -3.86
C LYS A 220 -7.42 -16.99 -3.62
N ILE A 221 -6.14 -16.74 -3.41
CA ILE A 221 -5.61 -15.39 -3.41
C ILE A 221 -5.68 -14.85 -4.84
N ILE A 222 -6.36 -13.73 -5.02
CA ILE A 222 -6.55 -13.07 -6.31
C ILE A 222 -5.97 -11.66 -6.35
N GLY A 223 -5.47 -11.15 -5.22
CA GLY A 223 -4.90 -9.82 -5.20
C GLY A 223 -4.02 -9.52 -4.01
N PHE A 224 -3.00 -8.70 -4.27
CA PHE A 224 -2.27 -7.92 -3.27
C PHE A 224 -2.43 -6.45 -3.60
N ILE A 225 -2.70 -5.65 -2.56
CA ILE A 225 -2.90 -4.20 -2.67
C ILE A 225 -2.04 -3.49 -1.65
N ASP A 226 -1.91 -2.20 -1.81
CA ASP A 226 -1.20 -1.26 -0.93
C ASP A 226 0.31 -1.50 -0.76
N PHE A 227 1.07 -0.85 -1.63
CA PHE A 227 2.53 -0.85 -1.65
C PHE A 227 3.13 0.38 -0.95
N GLY A 228 2.34 1.04 -0.08
CA GLY A 228 2.79 2.24 0.66
C GLY A 228 4.03 2.00 1.51
N ASP A 229 4.17 0.82 2.06
CA ASP A 229 5.22 0.44 2.97
C ASP A 229 6.37 -0.34 2.29
N SER A 230 6.35 -0.40 0.96
CA SER A 230 7.39 -1.07 0.19
C SER A 230 8.77 -0.40 0.37
N ILE A 231 9.77 -1.22 0.67
CA ILE A 231 11.17 -0.83 0.93
C ILE A 231 12.16 -1.89 0.43
N TYR A 232 13.44 -1.47 0.37
CA TYR A 232 14.58 -2.34 0.07
C TYR A 232 15.25 -2.80 1.35
#